data_0853f8717138595e925a25b0a9a32a4c
#
_entry.id   0853f8717138595e925a25b0a9a32a4c
#
_cell.length_a   1.000
_cell.length_b   1.000
_cell.length_c   1.000
_cell.angle_alpha   90.00
_cell.angle_beta   90.00
_cell.angle_gamma   90.00
#
_symmetry.space_group_name_H-M   'P 1'
#
loop_
_entity.id
_entity.type
_entity.pdbx_description
1 polymer ?
#
loop_
_entity_poly.entity_id
_entity_poly.type
_entity_poly.pdbx_seq_one_letter_code
_entity_poly.pdbx_strand_id
1 'polypeptide(L)'
;MAGELLQVNNLRVSFFSYLGETKAVRDVSFHVNRGEVLGIVGESGCGKTVTMLSVMQLLDDAGKIMGGSIRFDNEELTTKSAEEIRKLRGNRMSMIFQDPFTSLNPVFTVGNQLIESILSHRKMPRSEAWKRAVQLLKLVEIPSPEERMRRYPHEMSGGMLQRIMIAMALSCDPELLIADEPTTALDVTIQAQILELMKDLKKRLETAIVIITHDLGVVADFCDRIIVMYGGQIVEEGTKRGIFYHPLHPYTKGLLGAVPGPDVKKDETRLVTIPGAPPDLRNPPAGCAFYPRCRQAMRVCARMNPNFAEDGNQHKVRCWLYSPMNPKRIAEQSLAGEIR
;
A
#
# COMPACT_ATOMS: atom_id res chain seq x y z
N MET A 1 19.54 12.76 -7.24
CA MET A 1 18.71 11.66 -6.68
C MET A 1 17.49 12.32 -6.06
N ALA A 2 16.29 11.89 -6.38
CA ALA A 2 15.08 12.39 -5.72
C ALA A 2 15.17 12.03 -4.23
N GLY A 3 14.95 13.01 -3.35
CA GLY A 3 15.02 12.80 -1.90
C GLY A 3 13.86 11.94 -1.40
N GLU A 4 14.05 11.27 -0.26
CA GLU A 4 13.00 10.52 0.42
C GLU A 4 11.90 11.49 0.89
N LEU A 5 10.65 11.21 0.51
CA LEU A 5 9.47 12.00 0.89
C LEU A 5 8.83 11.45 2.17
N LEU A 6 8.71 10.13 2.27
CA LEU A 6 8.16 9.44 3.44
C LEU A 6 9.19 8.43 3.96
N GLN A 7 9.43 8.43 5.26
CA GLN A 7 10.24 7.44 5.97
C GLN A 7 9.41 6.84 7.10
N VAL A 8 9.35 5.54 7.16
CA VAL A 8 8.73 4.77 8.25
C VAL A 8 9.81 3.89 8.84
N ASN A 9 10.07 4.00 10.15
CA ASN A 9 11.12 3.26 10.81
C ASN A 9 10.57 2.51 12.01
N ASN A 10 10.77 1.18 12.01
CA ASN A 10 10.43 0.26 13.11
C ASN A 10 8.99 0.45 13.63
N LEU A 11 8.05 0.75 12.73
CA LEU A 11 6.66 1.01 13.08
C LEU A 11 6.02 -0.22 13.71
N ARG A 12 5.40 -0.02 14.87
CA ARG A 12 4.62 -1.03 15.59
C ARG A 12 3.26 -0.46 15.94
N VAL A 13 2.20 -1.20 15.54
CA VAL A 13 0.82 -0.79 15.77
C VAL A 13 0.04 -1.96 16.34
N SER A 14 -0.70 -1.70 17.42
CA SER A 14 -1.57 -2.67 18.07
C SER A 14 -2.97 -2.12 18.25
N PHE A 15 -3.95 -3.01 18.15
CA PHE A 15 -5.34 -2.76 18.48
C PHE A 15 -5.69 -3.44 19.80
N PHE A 16 -6.41 -2.72 20.65
CA PHE A 16 -6.82 -3.20 21.96
C PHE A 16 -8.33 -3.41 22.00
N SER A 17 -8.75 -4.62 22.34
CA SER A 17 -10.14 -4.99 22.52
C SER A 17 -10.34 -5.80 23.81
N TYR A 18 -11.58 -6.15 24.14
CA TYR A 18 -11.86 -7.06 25.25
C TYR A 18 -11.26 -8.47 25.06
N LEU A 19 -10.91 -8.83 23.83
CA LEU A 19 -10.23 -10.11 23.51
C LEU A 19 -8.70 -10.02 23.64
N GLY A 20 -8.16 -8.85 23.98
CA GLY A 20 -6.73 -8.62 24.13
C GLY A 20 -6.10 -7.74 23.04
N GLU A 21 -4.78 -7.78 22.95
CA GLU A 21 -3.97 -7.02 22.02
C GLU A 21 -3.81 -7.77 20.68
N THR A 22 -4.09 -7.08 19.56
CA THR A 22 -3.79 -7.56 18.20
C THR A 22 -2.64 -6.76 17.63
N LYS A 23 -1.48 -7.38 17.37
CA LYS A 23 -0.25 -6.74 16.86
C LYS A 23 -0.30 -6.63 15.34
N ALA A 24 -1.07 -5.66 14.83
CA ALA A 24 -1.36 -5.52 13.40
C ALA A 24 -0.14 -5.13 12.57
N VAL A 25 0.78 -4.32 13.11
CA VAL A 25 2.05 -3.94 12.45
C VAL A 25 3.20 -4.22 13.43
N ARG A 26 4.22 -4.94 12.93
CA ARG A 26 5.29 -5.52 13.73
C ARG A 26 6.64 -5.20 13.11
N ASP A 27 7.26 -4.10 13.55
CA ASP A 27 8.60 -3.69 13.12
C ASP A 27 8.70 -3.50 11.58
N VAL A 28 7.86 -2.59 11.07
CA VAL A 28 7.82 -2.24 9.65
C VAL A 28 8.67 -1.01 9.39
N SER A 29 9.62 -1.11 8.44
CA SER A 29 10.49 -0.01 8.01
C SER A 29 10.57 0.03 6.50
N PHE A 30 10.28 1.19 5.91
CA PHE A 30 10.40 1.45 4.48
C PHE A 30 10.45 2.96 4.22
N HIS A 31 10.73 3.34 2.98
CA HIS A 31 10.67 4.73 2.53
C HIS A 31 9.90 4.85 1.21
N VAL A 32 9.52 6.07 0.85
CA VAL A 32 8.96 6.43 -0.46
C VAL A 32 9.70 7.65 -0.96
N ASN A 33 10.21 7.59 -2.19
CA ASN A 33 10.88 8.71 -2.84
C ASN A 33 9.88 9.65 -3.52
N ARG A 34 10.27 10.90 -3.76
CA ARG A 34 9.43 11.83 -4.53
C ARG A 34 9.18 11.29 -5.93
N GLY A 35 7.92 11.34 -6.38
CA GLY A 35 7.49 10.84 -7.69
C GLY A 35 7.56 9.32 -7.88
N GLU A 36 7.91 8.54 -6.84
CA GLU A 36 7.93 7.08 -6.86
C GLU A 36 6.52 6.49 -6.76
N VAL A 37 6.28 5.36 -7.41
CA VAL A 37 5.13 4.50 -7.14
C VAL A 37 5.58 3.27 -6.39
N LEU A 38 5.19 3.18 -5.11
CA LEU A 38 5.44 2.05 -4.24
C LEU A 38 4.19 1.17 -4.15
N GLY A 39 4.32 -0.12 -4.52
CA GLY A 39 3.29 -1.13 -4.29
C GLY A 39 3.44 -1.81 -2.94
N ILE A 40 2.36 -1.95 -2.19
CA ILE A 40 2.32 -2.76 -0.96
C ILE A 40 1.33 -3.89 -1.17
N VAL A 41 1.82 -5.12 -1.22
CA VAL A 41 1.03 -6.32 -1.50
C VAL A 41 1.06 -7.32 -0.36
N GLY A 42 0.06 -8.19 -0.30
CA GLY A 42 -0.07 -9.28 0.67
C GLY A 42 -1.51 -9.68 0.92
N GLU A 43 -1.72 -10.78 1.63
CA GLU A 43 -3.06 -11.28 1.98
C GLU A 43 -3.84 -10.27 2.83
N SER A 44 -5.18 -10.39 2.85
CA SER A 44 -6.03 -9.58 3.73
C SER A 44 -5.62 -9.76 5.21
N GLY A 45 -5.69 -8.68 6.00
CA GLY A 45 -5.31 -8.70 7.41
C GLY A 45 -3.80 -8.71 7.70
N CYS A 46 -2.90 -8.62 6.69
CA CYS A 46 -1.46 -8.61 6.94
C CYS A 46 -0.87 -7.25 7.37
N GLY A 47 -1.71 -6.21 7.56
CA GLY A 47 -1.29 -4.91 8.12
C GLY A 47 -1.07 -3.78 7.11
N LYS A 48 -1.33 -3.97 5.80
CA LYS A 48 -1.12 -2.96 4.74
C LYS A 48 -1.87 -1.65 5.02
N THR A 49 -3.18 -1.71 5.07
CA THR A 49 -4.06 -0.56 5.37
C THR A 49 -3.72 0.10 6.69
N VAL A 50 -3.51 -0.71 7.75
CA VAL A 50 -3.15 -0.20 9.08
C VAL A 50 -1.84 0.59 9.05
N THR A 51 -0.84 0.14 8.30
CA THR A 51 0.42 0.85 8.11
C THR A 51 0.18 2.24 7.50
N MET A 52 -0.67 2.34 6.47
CA MET A 52 -0.96 3.62 5.81
C MET A 52 -1.89 4.52 6.64
N LEU A 53 -2.86 3.94 7.35
CA LEU A 53 -3.67 4.70 8.32
C LEU A 53 -2.80 5.27 9.44
N SER A 54 -1.73 4.57 9.85
CA SER A 54 -0.76 5.09 10.81
C SER A 54 0.03 6.27 10.25
N VAL A 55 0.45 6.22 8.98
CA VAL A 55 1.09 7.34 8.28
C VAL A 55 0.15 8.55 8.25
N MET A 56 -1.12 8.32 7.95
CA MET A 56 -2.15 9.37 7.93
C MET A 56 -2.61 9.78 9.33
N GLN A 57 -2.17 9.12 10.41
CA GLN A 57 -2.67 9.31 11.79
C GLN A 57 -4.22 9.17 11.86
N LEU A 58 -4.76 8.16 11.14
CA LEU A 58 -6.20 7.87 11.01
C LEU A 58 -6.58 6.53 11.66
N LEU A 59 -5.80 6.07 12.62
CA LEU A 59 -6.20 4.91 13.43
C LEU A 59 -7.45 5.26 14.25
N ASP A 60 -8.34 4.27 14.41
CA ASP A 60 -9.47 4.39 15.31
C ASP A 60 -9.02 4.39 16.81
N ASP A 61 -9.95 4.61 17.71
CA ASP A 61 -9.65 4.71 19.16
C ASP A 61 -9.04 3.43 19.76
N ALA A 62 -9.29 2.27 19.16
CA ALA A 62 -8.72 1.00 19.55
C ALA A 62 -7.27 0.83 19.10
N GLY A 63 -6.86 1.54 18.04
CA GLY A 63 -5.55 1.45 17.41
C GLY A 63 -4.53 2.41 18.02
N LYS A 64 -3.33 1.91 18.34
CA LYS A 64 -2.25 2.73 18.90
C LYS A 64 -0.92 2.42 18.23
N ILE A 65 -0.16 3.48 17.93
CA ILE A 65 1.25 3.37 17.56
C ILE A 65 2.04 3.05 18.83
N MET A 66 2.59 1.84 18.90
CA MET A 66 3.33 1.33 20.06
C MET A 66 4.81 1.68 20.00
N GLY A 67 5.30 2.19 18.88
CA GLY A 67 6.68 2.63 18.69
C GLY A 67 7.06 2.75 17.22
N GLY A 68 8.27 3.22 16.99
CA GLY A 68 8.77 3.60 15.68
C GLY A 68 8.63 5.08 15.41
N SER A 69 9.02 5.51 14.20
CA SER A 69 8.89 6.89 13.74
C SER A 69 8.30 6.93 12.34
N ILE A 70 7.58 8.00 12.04
CA ILE A 70 7.02 8.29 10.72
C ILE A 70 7.41 9.72 10.36
N ARG A 71 8.25 9.88 9.34
CA ARG A 71 8.69 11.18 8.86
C ARG A 71 8.15 11.45 7.47
N PHE A 72 7.55 12.61 7.30
CA PHE A 72 7.11 13.12 6.00
C PHE A 72 7.84 14.43 5.72
N ASP A 73 8.59 14.47 4.61
CA ASP A 73 9.42 15.62 4.22
C ASP A 73 10.33 16.08 5.37
N ASN A 74 11.02 15.13 6.02
CA ASN A 74 11.86 15.30 7.20
C ASN A 74 11.16 15.74 8.50
N GLU A 75 9.83 15.93 8.51
CA GLU A 75 9.06 16.26 9.70
C GLU A 75 8.50 14.99 10.37
N GLU A 76 8.72 14.84 11.68
CA GLU A 76 8.19 13.71 12.44
C GLU A 76 6.67 13.85 12.65
N LEU A 77 5.88 12.87 12.15
CA LEU A 77 4.42 12.92 12.25
C LEU A 77 3.87 12.39 13.59
N THR A 78 4.58 11.47 14.23
CA THR A 78 4.09 10.79 15.45
C THR A 78 4.02 11.71 16.66
N THR A 79 4.70 12.85 16.61
CA THR A 79 4.75 13.86 17.69
C THR A 79 3.93 15.11 17.40
N LYS A 80 3.36 15.22 16.19
CA LYS A 80 2.53 16.37 15.80
C LYS A 80 1.17 16.34 16.49
N SER A 81 0.64 17.53 16.75
CA SER A 81 -0.73 17.70 17.24
C SER A 81 -1.76 17.34 16.15
N ALA A 82 -2.97 17.01 16.57
CA ALA A 82 -4.08 16.72 15.66
C ALA A 82 -4.36 17.86 14.66
N GLU A 83 -4.16 19.13 15.09
CA GLU A 83 -4.33 20.30 14.23
C GLU A 83 -3.25 20.38 13.15
N GLU A 84 -1.97 20.11 13.47
CA GLU A 84 -0.88 20.09 12.51
C GLU A 84 -1.07 18.97 11.48
N ILE A 85 -1.47 17.78 11.94
CA ILE A 85 -1.76 16.66 11.04
C ILE A 85 -2.94 16.99 10.12
N ARG A 86 -4.00 17.64 10.64
CA ARG A 86 -5.15 18.07 9.84
C ARG A 86 -4.75 19.02 8.69
N LYS A 87 -3.75 19.88 8.90
CA LYS A 87 -3.22 20.78 7.86
C LYS A 87 -2.46 20.04 6.75
N LEU A 88 -1.89 18.88 7.06
CA LEU A 88 -1.19 18.04 6.07
C LEU A 88 -2.16 17.16 5.27
N ARG A 89 -3.18 16.58 5.93
CA ARG A 89 -4.19 15.73 5.29
C ARG A 89 -5.00 16.51 4.28
N GLY A 90 -5.24 15.95 3.10
CA GLY A 90 -5.97 16.59 1.99
C GLY A 90 -5.20 17.71 1.29
N ASN A 91 -4.08 18.16 1.85
CA ASN A 91 -3.21 19.20 1.28
C ASN A 91 -1.93 18.61 0.72
N ARG A 92 -1.03 18.13 1.58
CA ARG A 92 0.27 17.54 1.17
C ARG A 92 0.21 16.03 1.09
N MET A 93 -0.61 15.38 1.91
CA MET A 93 -0.86 13.93 1.91
C MET A 93 -2.35 13.69 1.72
N SER A 94 -2.71 12.83 0.79
CA SER A 94 -4.10 12.43 0.53
C SER A 94 -4.24 10.92 0.48
N MET A 95 -5.47 10.44 0.75
CA MET A 95 -5.79 9.01 0.72
C MET A 95 -7.07 8.75 -0.06
N ILE A 96 -7.04 7.76 -0.92
CA ILE A 96 -8.18 7.15 -1.59
C ILE A 96 -8.52 5.89 -0.79
N PHE A 97 -9.74 5.82 -0.25
CA PHE A 97 -10.22 4.69 0.53
C PHE A 97 -10.79 3.59 -0.36
N GLN A 98 -10.89 2.39 0.19
CA GLN A 98 -11.29 1.18 -0.53
C GLN A 98 -12.72 1.25 -1.09
N ASP A 99 -13.67 1.85 -0.37
CA ASP A 99 -15.08 1.88 -0.74
C ASP A 99 -15.53 3.31 -1.11
N PRO A 100 -15.82 3.58 -2.40
CA PRO A 100 -16.29 4.88 -2.84
C PRO A 100 -17.71 5.20 -2.38
N PHE A 101 -18.54 4.19 -2.06
CA PHE A 101 -19.93 4.41 -1.64
C PHE A 101 -20.03 4.94 -0.22
N THR A 102 -19.10 4.57 0.65
CA THR A 102 -19.05 5.06 2.04
C THR A 102 -18.21 6.32 2.21
N SER A 103 -17.32 6.63 1.24
CA SER A 103 -16.41 7.77 1.31
C SER A 103 -17.09 9.11 0.98
N LEU A 104 -18.15 9.09 0.17
CA LEU A 104 -18.92 10.28 -0.20
C LEU A 104 -20.18 10.39 0.64
N ASN A 105 -20.45 11.58 1.17
CA ASN A 105 -21.67 11.83 1.94
C ASN A 105 -22.90 11.92 0.99
N PRO A 106 -23.90 11.02 1.11
CA PRO A 106 -25.02 10.95 0.16
C PRO A 106 -25.97 12.14 0.21
N VAL A 107 -25.95 12.96 1.27
CA VAL A 107 -26.87 14.11 1.42
C VAL A 107 -26.32 15.41 0.84
N PHE A 108 -25.06 15.42 0.38
CA PHE A 108 -24.44 16.56 -0.29
C PHE A 108 -24.15 16.25 -1.76
N THR A 109 -24.29 17.27 -2.62
CA THR A 109 -23.92 17.12 -4.02
C THR A 109 -22.41 16.91 -4.18
N VAL A 110 -22.00 16.25 -5.27
CA VAL A 110 -20.60 16.06 -5.63
C VAL A 110 -19.81 17.37 -5.63
N GLY A 111 -20.41 18.42 -6.22
CA GLY A 111 -19.80 19.74 -6.27
C GLY A 111 -19.59 20.37 -4.90
N ASN A 112 -20.53 20.22 -3.97
CA ASN A 112 -20.38 20.77 -2.63
C ASN A 112 -19.19 20.08 -1.91
N GLN A 113 -19.07 18.77 -2.01
CA GLN A 113 -17.99 18.01 -1.36
C GLN A 113 -16.61 18.35 -1.97
N LEU A 114 -16.51 18.46 -3.29
CA LEU A 114 -15.27 18.88 -3.97
C LEU A 114 -14.86 20.31 -3.58
N ILE A 115 -15.82 21.24 -3.57
CA ILE A 115 -15.56 22.64 -3.20
C ILE A 115 -15.14 22.73 -1.73
N GLU A 116 -15.78 21.99 -0.83
CA GLU A 116 -15.42 21.93 0.58
C GLU A 116 -13.98 21.42 0.76
N SER A 117 -13.62 20.32 0.08
CA SER A 117 -12.26 19.80 0.08
C SER A 117 -11.23 20.85 -0.34
N ILE A 118 -11.48 21.61 -1.41
CA ILE A 118 -10.61 22.68 -1.88
C ILE A 118 -10.51 23.82 -0.85
N LEU A 119 -11.65 24.33 -0.39
CA LEU A 119 -11.70 25.49 0.50
C LEU A 119 -11.20 25.21 1.92
N SER A 120 -11.16 23.94 2.33
CA SER A 120 -10.56 23.54 3.62
C SER A 120 -9.07 23.84 3.70
N HIS A 121 -8.39 23.92 2.54
CA HIS A 121 -6.94 24.12 2.48
C HIS A 121 -6.49 25.33 1.65
N ARG A 122 -7.34 25.83 0.76
CA ARG A 122 -7.03 26.95 -0.15
C ARG A 122 -7.96 28.13 0.10
N LYS A 123 -7.36 29.30 0.37
CA LYS A 123 -8.10 30.56 0.51
C LYS A 123 -8.40 31.11 -0.88
N MET A 124 -9.60 30.87 -1.40
CA MET A 124 -10.08 31.40 -2.68
C MET A 124 -11.58 31.60 -2.66
N PRO A 125 -12.16 32.43 -3.56
CA PRO A 125 -13.60 32.57 -3.73
C PRO A 125 -14.26 31.24 -4.14
N ARG A 126 -15.49 30.99 -3.67
CA ARG A 126 -16.26 29.80 -4.03
C ARG A 126 -16.43 29.59 -5.54
N SER A 127 -16.48 30.68 -6.31
CA SER A 127 -16.55 30.64 -7.78
C SER A 127 -15.28 30.09 -8.42
N GLU A 128 -14.11 30.36 -7.85
CA GLU A 128 -12.83 29.78 -8.29
C GLU A 128 -12.71 28.32 -7.88
N ALA A 129 -13.12 27.98 -6.65
CA ALA A 129 -13.18 26.60 -6.19
C ALA A 129 -14.12 25.74 -7.07
N TRP A 130 -15.26 26.29 -7.51
CA TRP A 130 -16.14 25.65 -8.49
C TRP A 130 -15.41 25.35 -9.82
N LYS A 131 -14.72 26.35 -10.40
CA LYS A 131 -13.96 26.16 -11.64
C LYS A 131 -12.88 25.08 -11.48
N ARG A 132 -12.16 25.11 -10.35
CA ARG A 132 -11.14 24.09 -10.03
C ARG A 132 -11.78 22.71 -9.90
N ALA A 133 -12.91 22.56 -9.21
CA ALA A 133 -13.63 21.30 -9.08
C ALA A 133 -14.08 20.73 -10.44
N VAL A 134 -14.59 21.57 -11.34
CA VAL A 134 -14.93 21.18 -12.71
C VAL A 134 -13.68 20.72 -13.48
N GLN A 135 -12.54 21.41 -13.33
CA GLN A 135 -11.28 20.99 -13.94
C GLN A 135 -10.80 19.62 -13.42
N LEU A 136 -10.95 19.36 -12.11
CA LEU A 136 -10.62 18.07 -11.51
C LEU A 136 -11.53 16.96 -12.06
N LEU A 137 -12.83 17.20 -12.20
CA LEU A 137 -13.74 16.23 -12.81
C LEU A 137 -13.39 15.95 -14.29
N LYS A 138 -12.95 16.98 -15.04
CA LYS A 138 -12.43 16.78 -16.41
C LYS A 138 -11.13 15.96 -16.41
N LEU A 139 -10.23 16.23 -15.47
CA LEU A 139 -8.96 15.52 -15.32
C LEU A 139 -9.17 14.02 -15.08
N VAL A 140 -10.19 13.66 -14.30
CA VAL A 140 -10.57 12.26 -14.04
C VAL A 140 -11.61 11.73 -15.04
N GLU A 141 -11.80 12.40 -16.17
CA GLU A 141 -12.64 11.98 -17.29
C GLU A 141 -14.11 11.72 -16.92
N ILE A 142 -14.68 12.54 -16.03
CA ILE A 142 -16.12 12.52 -15.75
C ILE A 142 -16.87 13.21 -16.90
N PRO A 143 -17.83 12.55 -17.56
CA PRO A 143 -18.64 13.16 -18.61
C PRO A 143 -19.57 14.24 -18.05
N SER A 144 -19.75 15.36 -18.80
CA SER A 144 -20.60 16.49 -18.42
C SER A 144 -20.32 17.01 -17.01
N PRO A 145 -19.08 17.40 -16.68
CA PRO A 145 -18.64 17.65 -15.31
C PRO A 145 -19.45 18.76 -14.63
N GLU A 146 -19.85 19.83 -15.35
CA GLU A 146 -20.67 20.92 -14.82
C GLU A 146 -22.06 20.44 -14.37
N GLU A 147 -22.64 19.47 -15.05
CA GLU A 147 -23.90 18.84 -14.65
C GLU A 147 -23.68 17.94 -13.43
N ARG A 148 -22.62 17.13 -13.44
CA ARG A 148 -22.29 16.19 -12.35
C ARG A 148 -21.98 16.91 -11.04
N MET A 149 -21.46 18.12 -11.07
CA MET A 149 -21.28 18.95 -9.87
C MET A 149 -22.59 19.18 -9.09
N ARG A 150 -23.74 19.14 -9.76
CA ARG A 150 -25.06 19.39 -9.15
C ARG A 150 -25.77 18.11 -8.72
N ARG A 151 -25.24 16.95 -9.06
CA ARG A 151 -25.80 15.63 -8.76
C ARG A 151 -25.33 15.12 -7.41
N TYR A 152 -26.09 14.19 -6.86
CA TYR A 152 -25.77 13.48 -5.62
C TYR A 152 -25.01 12.18 -5.91
N PRO A 153 -24.25 11.64 -4.93
CA PRO A 153 -23.50 10.39 -5.10
C PRO A 153 -24.36 9.21 -5.58
N HIS A 154 -25.58 9.06 -5.08
CA HIS A 154 -26.48 7.97 -5.45
C HIS A 154 -26.99 8.03 -6.90
N GLU A 155 -26.76 9.13 -7.61
CA GLU A 155 -27.08 9.29 -9.05
C GLU A 155 -25.87 8.93 -9.94
N MET A 156 -24.77 8.39 -9.37
CA MET A 156 -23.52 8.04 -10.06
C MET A 156 -23.29 6.54 -10.09
N SER A 157 -22.60 6.05 -11.12
CA SER A 157 -22.10 4.68 -11.13
C SER A 157 -20.89 4.52 -10.19
N GLY A 158 -20.58 3.30 -9.76
CA GLY A 158 -19.43 3.00 -8.91
C GLY A 158 -18.10 3.52 -9.48
N GLY A 159 -17.87 3.36 -10.79
CA GLY A 159 -16.69 3.91 -11.46
C GLY A 159 -16.64 5.43 -11.48
N MET A 160 -17.80 6.11 -11.56
CA MET A 160 -17.86 7.57 -11.45
C MET A 160 -17.58 8.03 -10.02
N LEU A 161 -18.11 7.34 -9.01
CA LEU A 161 -17.83 7.66 -7.60
C LEU A 161 -16.34 7.50 -7.31
N GLN A 162 -15.70 6.43 -7.82
CA GLN A 162 -14.26 6.22 -7.70
C GLN A 162 -13.45 7.37 -8.32
N ARG A 163 -13.78 7.78 -9.55
CA ARG A 163 -13.15 8.91 -10.23
C ARG A 163 -13.34 10.22 -9.45
N ILE A 164 -14.52 10.45 -8.88
CA ILE A 164 -14.82 11.62 -8.04
C ILE A 164 -13.96 11.58 -6.76
N MET A 165 -13.82 10.43 -6.12
CA MET A 165 -12.97 10.26 -4.93
C MET A 165 -11.49 10.53 -5.26
N ILE A 166 -11.00 10.07 -6.43
CA ILE A 166 -9.68 10.42 -6.94
C ILE A 166 -9.55 11.93 -7.14
N ALA A 167 -10.56 12.59 -7.76
CA ALA A 167 -10.57 14.04 -7.95
C ALA A 167 -10.52 14.81 -6.62
N MET A 168 -11.23 14.33 -5.59
CA MET A 168 -11.16 14.89 -4.23
C MET A 168 -9.77 14.72 -3.62
N ALA A 169 -9.18 13.55 -3.72
CA ALA A 169 -7.84 13.29 -3.20
C ALA A 169 -6.77 14.17 -3.87
N LEU A 170 -6.97 14.54 -5.13
CA LEU A 170 -6.06 15.40 -5.91
C LEU A 170 -6.38 16.90 -5.80
N SER A 171 -7.42 17.29 -5.05
CA SER A 171 -7.96 18.66 -5.05
C SER A 171 -6.95 19.76 -4.69
N CYS A 172 -5.96 19.41 -3.88
CA CYS A 172 -4.90 20.31 -3.41
C CYS A 172 -3.51 19.96 -3.95
N ASP A 173 -3.39 19.17 -5.02
CA ASP A 173 -2.12 18.74 -5.63
C ASP A 173 -1.16 18.11 -4.60
N PRO A 174 -1.51 16.99 -3.96
CA PRO A 174 -0.73 16.40 -2.87
C PRO A 174 0.64 15.89 -3.35
N GLU A 175 1.64 15.95 -2.48
CA GLU A 175 2.96 15.38 -2.71
C GLU A 175 2.95 13.85 -2.55
N LEU A 176 2.07 13.31 -1.67
CA LEU A 176 1.88 11.89 -1.43
C LEU A 176 0.40 11.51 -1.58
N LEU A 177 0.12 10.54 -2.45
CA LEU A 177 -1.20 9.94 -2.61
C LEU A 177 -1.14 8.48 -2.17
N ILE A 178 -1.94 8.11 -1.18
CA ILE A 178 -2.12 6.73 -0.74
C ILE A 178 -3.41 6.21 -1.37
N ALA A 179 -3.36 5.10 -2.10
CA ALA A 179 -4.51 4.45 -2.71
C ALA A 179 -4.70 3.06 -2.08
N ASP A 180 -5.70 2.93 -1.22
CA ASP A 180 -6.01 1.68 -0.53
C ASP A 180 -7.05 0.90 -1.31
N GLU A 181 -6.61 -0.15 -1.99
CA GLU A 181 -7.41 -1.03 -2.86
C GLU A 181 -8.34 -0.25 -3.82
N PRO A 182 -7.81 0.70 -4.62
CA PRO A 182 -8.63 1.69 -5.34
C PRO A 182 -9.52 1.10 -6.43
N THR A 183 -9.48 -0.21 -6.66
CA THR A 183 -10.20 -0.87 -7.75
C THR A 183 -11.01 -2.09 -7.31
N THR A 184 -10.98 -2.48 -6.04
CA THR A 184 -11.54 -3.75 -5.54
C THR A 184 -13.08 -3.84 -5.72
N ALA A 185 -13.79 -2.72 -5.65
CA ALA A 185 -15.26 -2.68 -5.79
C ALA A 185 -15.75 -2.47 -7.24
N LEU A 186 -14.84 -2.57 -8.23
CA LEU A 186 -15.14 -2.23 -9.63
C LEU A 186 -15.02 -3.46 -10.53
N ASP A 187 -15.76 -3.44 -11.64
CA ASP A 187 -15.57 -4.43 -12.70
C ASP A 187 -14.21 -4.27 -13.41
N VAL A 188 -13.72 -5.34 -14.04
CA VAL A 188 -12.38 -5.42 -14.63
C VAL A 188 -12.12 -4.31 -15.65
N THR A 189 -13.13 -3.91 -16.42
CA THR A 189 -12.99 -2.87 -17.44
C THR A 189 -12.77 -1.50 -16.80
N ILE A 190 -13.57 -1.16 -15.80
CA ILE A 190 -13.43 0.10 -15.04
C ILE A 190 -12.13 0.11 -14.24
N GLN A 191 -11.73 -1.03 -13.66
CA GLN A 191 -10.45 -1.18 -12.99
C GLN A 191 -9.28 -0.78 -13.90
N ALA A 192 -9.23 -1.32 -15.13
CA ALA A 192 -8.19 -0.97 -16.11
C ALA A 192 -8.18 0.53 -16.44
N GLN A 193 -9.36 1.15 -16.61
CA GLN A 193 -9.48 2.59 -16.86
C GLN A 193 -8.99 3.44 -15.68
N ILE A 194 -9.29 3.05 -14.44
CA ILE A 194 -8.80 3.77 -13.24
C ILE A 194 -7.29 3.68 -13.12
N LEU A 195 -6.70 2.53 -13.42
CA LEU A 195 -5.24 2.37 -13.40
C LEU A 195 -4.54 3.20 -14.46
N GLU A 196 -5.09 3.26 -15.67
CA GLU A 196 -4.55 4.10 -16.74
C GLU A 196 -4.65 5.59 -16.37
N LEU A 197 -5.79 6.00 -15.83
CA LEU A 197 -5.95 7.35 -15.27
C LEU A 197 -4.87 7.66 -14.22
N MET A 198 -4.62 6.76 -13.28
CA MET A 198 -3.58 6.95 -12.23
C MET A 198 -2.17 7.04 -12.82
N LYS A 199 -1.87 6.29 -13.89
CA LYS A 199 -0.59 6.41 -14.62
C LYS A 199 -0.41 7.78 -15.27
N ASP A 200 -1.46 8.29 -15.88
CA ASP A 200 -1.43 9.62 -16.51
C ASP A 200 -1.32 10.73 -15.47
N LEU A 201 -1.99 10.59 -14.34
CA LEU A 201 -1.87 11.51 -13.21
C LEU A 201 -0.46 11.53 -12.63
N LYS A 202 0.18 10.36 -12.45
CA LYS A 202 1.60 10.27 -12.02
C LYS A 202 2.50 11.10 -12.93
N LYS A 203 2.36 10.94 -14.26
CA LYS A 203 3.20 11.67 -15.24
C LYS A 203 3.01 13.18 -15.18
N ARG A 204 1.79 13.66 -14.84
CA ARG A 204 1.43 15.09 -14.86
C ARG A 204 1.74 15.83 -13.56
N LEU A 205 1.66 15.15 -12.41
CA LEU A 205 1.62 15.80 -11.09
C LEU A 205 2.88 15.59 -10.25
N GLU A 206 3.83 14.75 -10.68
CA GLU A 206 5.05 14.39 -9.92
C GLU A 206 4.75 13.88 -8.49
N THR A 207 3.50 13.49 -8.22
CA THR A 207 3.05 12.99 -6.93
C THR A 207 3.63 11.60 -6.66
N ALA A 208 4.17 11.39 -5.48
CA ALA A 208 4.52 10.04 -5.02
C ALA A 208 3.24 9.26 -4.71
N ILE A 209 3.17 8.00 -5.13
CA ILE A 209 1.97 7.17 -4.96
C ILE A 209 2.33 5.91 -4.16
N VAL A 210 1.58 5.63 -3.11
CA VAL A 210 1.57 4.32 -2.44
C VAL A 210 0.29 3.61 -2.80
N ILE A 211 0.38 2.48 -3.51
CA ILE A 211 -0.80 1.66 -3.84
C ILE A 211 -0.81 0.39 -3.00
N ILE A 212 -1.90 0.18 -2.29
CA ILE A 212 -2.17 -1.05 -1.56
C ILE A 212 -3.11 -1.89 -2.41
N THR A 213 -2.75 -3.13 -2.67
CA THR A 213 -3.61 -4.05 -3.41
C THR A 213 -3.22 -5.49 -3.13
N HIS A 214 -4.15 -6.41 -3.35
CA HIS A 214 -3.88 -7.84 -3.43
C HIS A 214 -3.74 -8.31 -4.89
N ASP A 215 -4.00 -7.44 -5.87
CA ASP A 215 -3.86 -7.73 -7.30
C ASP A 215 -2.42 -7.47 -7.78
N LEU A 216 -1.69 -8.53 -8.05
CA LEU A 216 -0.32 -8.49 -8.54
C LEU A 216 -0.23 -7.97 -9.99
N GLY A 217 -1.29 -8.09 -10.78
CA GLY A 217 -1.36 -7.53 -12.14
C GLY A 217 -1.27 -6.00 -12.11
N VAL A 218 -2.02 -5.37 -11.21
CA VAL A 218 -1.97 -3.92 -10.96
C VAL A 218 -0.56 -3.47 -10.63
N VAL A 219 0.10 -4.18 -9.71
CA VAL A 219 1.44 -3.83 -9.23
C VAL A 219 2.50 -4.01 -10.31
N ALA A 220 2.38 -5.09 -11.11
CA ALA A 220 3.29 -5.37 -12.23
C ALA A 220 3.32 -4.26 -13.27
N ASP A 221 2.18 -3.62 -13.51
CA ASP A 221 2.05 -2.63 -14.54
C ASP A 221 2.36 -1.19 -14.07
N PHE A 222 2.06 -0.89 -12.80
CA PHE A 222 2.04 0.47 -12.29
C PHE A 222 3.23 0.84 -11.38
N CYS A 223 3.76 -0.10 -10.57
CA CYS A 223 4.73 0.21 -9.52
C CYS A 223 6.18 0.25 -10.02
N ASP A 224 7.00 1.07 -9.39
CA ASP A 224 8.46 1.11 -9.56
C ASP A 224 9.15 0.12 -8.62
N ARG A 225 8.70 0.08 -7.35
CA ARG A 225 9.18 -0.79 -6.27
C ARG A 225 8.01 -1.42 -5.54
N ILE A 226 8.24 -2.59 -4.94
CA ILE A 226 7.19 -3.41 -4.32
C ILE A 226 7.66 -3.86 -2.94
N ILE A 227 6.75 -3.78 -1.99
CA ILE A 227 6.87 -4.34 -0.65
C ILE A 227 5.84 -5.46 -0.50
N VAL A 228 6.29 -6.61 -0.05
CA VAL A 228 5.44 -7.76 0.25
C VAL A 228 5.29 -7.88 1.76
N MET A 229 4.06 -7.79 2.25
CA MET A 229 3.73 -7.88 3.68
C MET A 229 3.07 -9.21 4.02
N TYR A 230 3.45 -9.78 5.15
CA TYR A 230 2.84 -10.98 5.73
C TYR A 230 2.88 -10.93 7.26
N GLY A 231 1.74 -11.21 7.90
CA GLY A 231 1.65 -11.31 9.36
C GLY A 231 2.14 -10.06 10.11
N GLY A 232 1.83 -8.87 9.59
CA GLY A 232 2.22 -7.58 10.16
C GLY A 232 3.67 -7.16 9.90
N GLN A 233 4.40 -7.86 9.04
CA GLN A 233 5.81 -7.58 8.75
C GLN A 233 6.07 -7.49 7.25
N ILE A 234 7.11 -6.75 6.86
CA ILE A 234 7.67 -6.80 5.50
C ILE A 234 8.52 -8.06 5.41
N VAL A 235 8.21 -8.93 4.45
CA VAL A 235 8.95 -10.17 4.21
C VAL A 235 9.87 -10.09 3.01
N GLU A 236 9.54 -9.23 2.03
CA GLU A 236 10.37 -8.99 0.86
C GLU A 236 10.14 -7.58 0.33
N GLU A 237 11.17 -6.92 -0.16
CA GLU A 237 11.15 -5.61 -0.78
C GLU A 237 12.13 -5.59 -1.96
N GLY A 238 11.70 -5.04 -3.08
CA GLY A 238 12.58 -4.96 -4.25
C GLY A 238 11.96 -4.15 -5.39
N THR A 239 12.76 -3.96 -6.46
CA THR A 239 12.24 -3.42 -7.71
C THR A 239 11.14 -4.34 -8.26
N LYS A 240 10.24 -3.79 -9.08
CA LYS A 240 9.24 -4.58 -9.79
C LYS A 240 9.86 -5.82 -10.46
N ARG A 241 10.97 -5.64 -11.19
CA ARG A 241 11.65 -6.74 -11.86
C ARG A 241 12.18 -7.79 -10.88
N GLY A 242 12.76 -7.37 -9.76
CA GLY A 242 13.25 -8.27 -8.71
C GLY A 242 12.13 -9.16 -8.16
N ILE A 243 11.03 -8.56 -7.74
CA ILE A 243 9.91 -9.28 -7.14
C ILE A 243 9.24 -10.25 -8.12
N PHE A 244 8.98 -9.84 -9.38
CA PHE A 244 8.26 -10.69 -10.33
C PHE A 244 9.11 -11.79 -10.96
N TYR A 245 10.37 -11.52 -11.30
CA TYR A 245 11.22 -12.48 -12.01
C TYR A 245 12.20 -13.23 -11.11
N HIS A 246 12.55 -12.65 -9.96
CA HIS A 246 13.52 -13.25 -9.02
C HIS A 246 13.01 -13.22 -7.57
N PRO A 247 11.75 -13.67 -7.29
CA PRO A 247 11.22 -13.66 -5.93
C PRO A 247 12.08 -14.53 -5.01
N LEU A 248 12.38 -14.03 -3.83
CA LEU A 248 13.23 -14.71 -2.86
C LEU A 248 12.40 -15.40 -1.79
N HIS A 249 11.45 -14.69 -1.14
CA HIS A 249 10.69 -15.25 -0.04
C HIS A 249 9.71 -16.34 -0.52
N PRO A 250 9.62 -17.50 0.16
CA PRO A 250 8.68 -18.55 -0.22
C PRO A 250 7.21 -18.12 -0.29
N TYR A 251 6.81 -17.13 0.52
CA TYR A 251 5.49 -16.53 0.45
C TYR A 251 5.27 -15.75 -0.86
N THR A 252 6.23 -14.92 -1.27
CA THR A 252 6.18 -14.17 -2.54
C THR A 252 6.09 -15.13 -3.72
N LYS A 253 6.89 -16.20 -3.71
CA LYS A 253 6.80 -17.27 -4.73
C LYS A 253 5.40 -17.90 -4.77
N GLY A 254 4.82 -18.14 -3.60
CA GLY A 254 3.46 -18.68 -3.49
C GLY A 254 2.39 -17.72 -4.01
N LEU A 255 2.51 -16.41 -3.71
CA LEU A 255 1.60 -15.38 -4.23
C LEU A 255 1.65 -15.29 -5.75
N LEU A 256 2.85 -15.22 -6.32
CA LEU A 256 3.05 -15.18 -7.78
C LEU A 256 2.58 -16.46 -8.48
N GLY A 257 2.78 -17.63 -7.87
CA GLY A 257 2.32 -18.91 -8.39
C GLY A 257 0.79 -19.11 -8.36
N ALA A 258 0.06 -18.26 -7.64
CA ALA A 258 -1.40 -18.25 -7.62
C ALA A 258 -2.01 -17.38 -8.75
N VAL A 259 -1.19 -16.58 -9.46
CA VAL A 259 -1.64 -15.75 -10.59
C VAL A 259 -1.47 -16.56 -11.88
N PRO A 260 -2.53 -16.74 -12.69
CA PRO A 260 -2.41 -17.42 -13.98
C PRO A 260 -1.46 -16.63 -14.89
N GLY A 261 -0.44 -17.30 -15.45
CA GLY A 261 0.40 -16.71 -16.49
C GLY A 261 -0.39 -16.55 -17.81
N PRO A 262 0.03 -15.64 -18.72
CA PRO A 262 -0.66 -15.41 -19.99
C PRO A 262 -0.71 -16.65 -20.90
N ASP A 263 0.22 -17.61 -20.71
CA ASP A 263 0.35 -18.80 -21.55
C ASP A 263 -0.28 -20.07 -20.93
N VAL A 264 -0.96 -19.95 -19.81
CA VAL A 264 -1.53 -21.12 -19.11
C VAL A 264 -2.83 -21.56 -19.78
N LYS A 265 -2.81 -22.67 -20.48
CA LYS A 265 -4.02 -23.34 -20.98
C LYS A 265 -4.88 -23.79 -19.80
N LYS A 266 -6.19 -23.48 -19.86
CA LYS A 266 -7.18 -23.73 -18.80
C LYS A 266 -7.21 -25.16 -18.22
N ASP A 267 -6.68 -26.12 -18.92
CA ASP A 267 -6.82 -27.56 -18.58
C ASP A 267 -5.57 -28.20 -17.93
N GLU A 268 -4.41 -27.52 -17.87
CA GLU A 268 -3.15 -28.21 -17.52
C GLU A 268 -2.47 -27.81 -16.21
N THR A 269 -2.89 -26.73 -15.52
CA THR A 269 -2.20 -26.31 -14.29
C THR A 269 -3.17 -26.04 -13.15
N ARG A 270 -3.13 -26.88 -12.12
CA ARG A 270 -3.68 -26.53 -10.80
C ARG A 270 -2.96 -25.30 -10.29
N LEU A 271 -3.68 -24.19 -10.09
CA LEU A 271 -3.14 -23.00 -9.41
C LEU A 271 -2.54 -23.45 -8.08
N VAL A 272 -1.27 -23.07 -7.86
CA VAL A 272 -0.57 -23.41 -6.61
C VAL A 272 -1.08 -22.46 -5.53
N THR A 273 -2.04 -22.93 -4.75
CA THR A 273 -2.53 -22.17 -3.59
C THR A 273 -1.55 -22.27 -2.42
N ILE A 274 -1.46 -21.21 -1.63
CA ILE A 274 -0.72 -21.22 -0.37
C ILE A 274 -1.60 -21.94 0.67
N PRO A 275 -1.21 -23.13 1.18
CA PRO A 275 -2.03 -23.89 2.11
C PRO A 275 -2.14 -23.23 3.48
N GLY A 276 -3.23 -23.50 4.20
CA GLY A 276 -3.44 -23.02 5.58
C GLY A 276 -3.95 -21.57 5.64
N ALA A 277 -4.11 -21.07 6.85
CA ALA A 277 -4.59 -19.70 7.16
C ALA A 277 -3.44 -18.78 7.59
N PRO A 278 -3.58 -17.45 7.42
CA PRO A 278 -2.67 -16.48 8.01
C PRO A 278 -2.57 -16.64 9.53
N PRO A 279 -1.46 -16.18 10.16
CA PRO A 279 -1.27 -16.27 11.60
C PRO A 279 -2.25 -15.38 12.36
N ASP A 280 -2.67 -15.82 13.55
CA ASP A 280 -3.40 -14.96 14.48
C ASP A 280 -2.46 -13.91 15.06
N LEU A 281 -2.73 -12.63 14.75
CA LEU A 281 -1.90 -11.50 15.21
C LEU A 281 -2.12 -11.12 16.67
N ARG A 282 -3.07 -11.75 17.38
CA ARG A 282 -3.17 -11.67 18.85
C ARG A 282 -2.05 -12.46 19.52
N ASN A 283 -1.68 -13.58 18.91
CA ASN A 283 -0.57 -14.40 19.39
C ASN A 283 0.36 -14.80 18.22
N PRO A 284 1.07 -13.81 17.64
CA PRO A 284 1.90 -14.05 16.47
C PRO A 284 3.06 -14.98 16.82
N PRO A 285 3.51 -15.83 15.87
CA PRO A 285 4.67 -16.70 16.07
C PRO A 285 5.91 -15.92 16.53
N ALA A 286 6.68 -16.50 17.43
CA ALA A 286 7.95 -15.93 17.92
C ALA A 286 9.00 -15.82 16.81
N GLY A 287 8.99 -16.75 15.85
CA GLY A 287 9.85 -16.76 14.70
C GLY A 287 9.22 -16.18 13.44
N CYS A 288 9.60 -16.72 12.28
CA CYS A 288 9.05 -16.32 10.98
C CYS A 288 7.52 -16.55 10.95
N ALA A 289 6.77 -15.50 10.67
CA ALA A 289 5.31 -15.59 10.65
C ALA A 289 4.78 -16.57 9.60
N PHE A 290 5.51 -16.78 8.51
CA PHE A 290 5.14 -17.71 7.44
C PHE A 290 5.54 -19.18 7.74
N TYR A 291 6.27 -19.45 8.82
CA TYR A 291 6.76 -20.78 9.18
C TYR A 291 5.71 -21.91 9.06
N PRO A 292 4.47 -21.77 9.58
CA PRO A 292 3.48 -22.85 9.55
C PRO A 292 3.01 -23.25 8.14
N ARG A 293 3.14 -22.33 7.17
CA ARG A 293 2.70 -22.52 5.77
C ARG A 293 3.86 -22.74 4.80
N CYS A 294 5.10 -22.61 5.28
CA CYS A 294 6.29 -22.64 4.46
C CYS A 294 6.74 -24.07 4.16
N ARG A 295 6.74 -24.48 2.89
CA ARG A 295 7.26 -25.80 2.47
C ARG A 295 8.77 -25.94 2.64
N GLN A 296 9.51 -24.84 2.81
CA GLN A 296 10.96 -24.78 3.00
C GLN A 296 11.33 -24.42 4.45
N ALA A 297 10.41 -24.65 5.39
CA ALA A 297 10.61 -24.29 6.78
C ALA A 297 11.77 -25.07 7.42
N MET A 298 12.59 -24.36 8.18
CA MET A 298 13.68 -24.91 9.01
C MET A 298 13.33 -24.79 10.49
N ARG A 299 13.98 -25.56 11.35
CA ARG A 299 13.76 -25.51 12.82
C ARG A 299 13.95 -24.10 13.41
N VAL A 300 14.88 -23.32 12.87
CA VAL A 300 15.14 -21.94 13.31
C VAL A 300 13.95 -21.02 12.99
N CYS A 301 13.20 -21.28 11.90
CA CYS A 301 12.05 -20.47 11.53
C CYS A 301 10.94 -20.46 12.58
N ALA A 302 10.80 -21.52 13.37
CA ALA A 302 9.81 -21.60 14.45
C ALA A 302 10.20 -20.74 15.67
N ARG A 303 11.50 -20.51 15.88
CA ARG A 303 12.02 -19.93 17.11
C ARG A 303 12.46 -18.49 16.99
N MET A 304 12.98 -18.09 15.82
CA MET A 304 13.63 -16.80 15.61
C MET A 304 13.14 -16.17 14.31
N ASN A 305 12.84 -14.87 14.37
CA ASN A 305 12.53 -14.07 13.20
C ASN A 305 13.83 -13.71 12.47
N PRO A 306 13.96 -13.92 11.15
CA PRO A 306 15.17 -13.54 10.43
C PRO A 306 15.29 -12.02 10.29
N ASN A 307 16.53 -11.53 10.28
CA ASN A 307 16.81 -10.18 9.83
C ASN A 307 16.71 -10.10 8.30
N PHE A 308 16.64 -8.88 7.76
CA PHE A 308 16.76 -8.66 6.32
C PHE A 308 18.14 -9.10 5.83
N ALA A 309 18.15 -9.82 4.70
CA ALA A 309 19.32 -10.05 3.88
C ALA A 309 19.14 -9.28 2.56
N GLU A 310 20.21 -8.70 2.04
CA GLU A 310 20.24 -7.98 0.77
C GLU A 310 21.04 -8.79 -0.26
N ASP A 311 20.58 -8.81 -1.52
CA ASP A 311 21.28 -9.48 -2.62
C ASP A 311 22.15 -8.56 -3.48
N GLY A 312 22.35 -7.30 -3.05
CA GLY A 312 23.17 -6.30 -3.74
C GLY A 312 22.43 -5.47 -4.82
N ASN A 313 21.19 -5.82 -5.17
CA ASN A 313 20.38 -5.15 -6.21
C ASN A 313 19.19 -4.36 -5.62
N GLN A 314 19.33 -3.78 -4.44
CA GLN A 314 18.23 -3.16 -3.69
C GLN A 314 17.06 -4.13 -3.43
N HIS A 315 17.33 -5.43 -3.40
CA HIS A 315 16.37 -6.47 -3.15
C HIS A 315 16.63 -7.05 -1.75
N LYS A 316 15.66 -6.87 -0.85
CA LYS A 316 15.74 -7.24 0.56
C LYS A 316 14.75 -8.37 0.85
N VAL A 317 15.18 -9.37 1.60
CA VAL A 317 14.34 -10.49 2.01
C VAL A 317 14.52 -10.82 3.48
N ARG A 318 13.42 -10.98 4.20
CA ARG A 318 13.40 -11.43 5.60
C ARG A 318 13.16 -12.95 5.63
N CYS A 319 14.20 -13.74 5.30
CA CYS A 319 14.13 -15.19 5.23
C CYS A 319 15.44 -15.88 5.60
N TRP A 320 15.37 -16.90 6.45
CA TRP A 320 16.54 -17.69 6.87
C TRP A 320 17.26 -18.39 5.70
N LEU A 321 16.59 -18.69 4.60
CA LEU A 321 17.21 -19.28 3.41
C LEU A 321 18.32 -18.39 2.82
N TYR A 322 18.20 -17.08 3.00
CA TYR A 322 19.12 -16.07 2.45
C TYR A 322 19.99 -15.42 3.52
N SER A 323 19.77 -15.76 4.80
CA SER A 323 20.59 -15.26 5.89
C SER A 323 22.05 -15.68 5.74
N PRO A 324 23.02 -14.80 6.02
CA PRO A 324 24.45 -15.18 6.14
C PRO A 324 24.68 -16.28 7.17
N MET A 325 23.80 -16.39 8.16
CA MET A 325 23.88 -17.44 9.21
C MET A 325 23.22 -18.77 8.80
N ASN A 326 22.81 -18.94 7.55
CA ASN A 326 22.22 -20.18 7.06
C ASN A 326 23.32 -21.27 7.03
N PRO A 327 23.16 -22.40 7.76
CA PRO A 327 24.18 -23.46 7.82
C PRO A 327 24.60 -24.03 6.46
N LYS A 328 23.65 -24.08 5.50
CA LYS A 328 23.96 -24.54 4.14
C LYS A 328 24.87 -23.56 3.39
N ARG A 329 24.60 -22.24 3.49
CA ARG A 329 25.45 -21.21 2.89
C ARG A 329 26.85 -21.17 3.55
N ILE A 330 26.92 -21.34 4.86
CA ILE A 330 28.19 -21.40 5.58
C ILE A 330 29.00 -22.60 5.06
N ALA A 331 28.39 -23.77 4.88
CA ALA A 331 29.04 -24.95 4.35
C ALA A 331 29.51 -24.76 2.89
N GLU A 332 28.69 -24.15 2.03
CA GLU A 332 29.05 -23.84 0.63
C GLU A 332 30.21 -22.84 0.53
N GLN A 333 30.24 -21.82 1.40
CA GLN A 333 31.34 -20.84 1.44
C GLN A 333 32.64 -21.42 1.97
N SER A 334 32.58 -22.34 2.94
CA SER A 334 33.75 -23.07 3.45
C SER A 334 34.37 -23.96 2.37
N LEU A 335 33.53 -24.67 1.61
CA LEU A 335 34.00 -25.51 0.48
C LEU A 335 34.58 -24.69 -0.68
N ALA A 336 34.05 -23.49 -0.94
CA ALA A 336 34.55 -22.57 -1.98
C ALA A 336 35.87 -21.88 -1.57
N GLY A 337 36.13 -21.76 -0.26
CA GLY A 337 37.37 -21.20 0.30
C GLY A 337 38.54 -22.18 0.34
N GLU A 338 38.27 -23.51 0.32
CA GLU A 338 39.30 -24.57 0.30
C GLU A 338 39.81 -24.93 -1.12
N ILE A 339 39.23 -24.30 -2.16
CA ILE A 339 39.62 -24.51 -3.57
C ILE A 339 40.46 -23.34 -4.14
N ARG A 340 41.04 -22.49 -3.29
CA ARG A 340 41.95 -21.43 -3.72
C ARG A 340 43.35 -21.65 -3.16
#